data_5760939a011486cc03057a90ec899a83
#
_entry.id   5760939a011486cc03057a90ec899a83
#
_cell.length_a   1.000
_cell.length_b   1.000
_cell.length_c   1.000
_cell.angle_alpha   90.00
_cell.angle_beta   90.00
_cell.angle_gamma   90.00
#
_symmetry.space_group_name_H-M   'P 1'
#
loop_
_entity.id
_entity.type
_entity.pdbx_description
1 polymer ?
#
loop_
_entity_poly.entity_id
_entity_poly.type
_entity_poly.pdbx_seq_one_letter_code
_entity_poly.pdbx_strand_id
1 'polypeptide(L)'
;AGLVGKLSGGTLSKVINRTSITAESSAKYCYLGGVVGFLDGGSVLDCRNEGNLTLNGSNAQFHYAGGVVGVIYPDGLVQGCVNTGTVAAATAATNGLGGIVGVQQSGETISCVNEGKLVANAMRYSGTVGGVVGLVYNNSKEVTRVHKCDNKGVIEVAATEFRAVGGVVGGIDDAAAGCAQAEILECRNMKPISVTTANAAAESGLDGFYLGGVL
;
A
#
# COMPACT_ATOMS: atom_id res chain seq x y z
N ALA A 1 -11.31 -7.56 3.06
CA ALA A 1 -11.75 -6.18 3.25
C ALA A 1 -12.73 -6.07 4.41
N GLY A 2 -12.73 -4.89 5.06
CA GLY A 2 -13.63 -4.66 6.19
C GLY A 2 -15.07 -4.43 5.79
N LEU A 3 -15.31 -3.72 4.70
CA LEU A 3 -16.66 -3.33 4.29
C LEU A 3 -17.03 -3.85 2.90
N VAL A 4 -16.18 -3.67 1.90
CA VAL A 4 -16.48 -4.06 0.52
C VAL A 4 -15.35 -4.89 -0.06
N GLY A 5 -15.63 -6.14 -0.45
CA GLY A 5 -14.64 -7.03 -1.06
C GLY A 5 -14.14 -6.49 -2.39
N LYS A 6 -15.06 -6.16 -3.30
CA LYS A 6 -14.80 -5.54 -4.60
C LYS A 6 -15.81 -4.43 -4.87
N LEU A 7 -15.32 -3.25 -5.26
CA LEU A 7 -16.12 -2.12 -5.75
C LEU A 7 -15.82 -1.93 -7.23
N SER A 8 -16.78 -2.20 -8.11
CA SER A 8 -16.65 -2.00 -9.56
C SER A 8 -17.51 -0.81 -9.97
N GLY A 9 -16.87 0.34 -10.18
CA GLY A 9 -17.57 1.60 -10.39
C GLY A 9 -18.33 2.07 -9.15
N GLY A 10 -19.05 3.16 -9.26
CA GLY A 10 -19.85 3.73 -8.17
C GLY A 10 -19.01 4.44 -7.10
N THR A 11 -19.66 4.83 -6.01
CA THR A 11 -19.04 5.62 -4.95
C THR A 11 -19.35 5.03 -3.59
N LEU A 12 -18.29 4.81 -2.79
CA LEU A 12 -18.38 4.52 -1.37
C LEU A 12 -17.89 5.75 -0.60
N SER A 13 -18.73 6.32 0.27
CA SER A 13 -18.37 7.55 0.97
C SER A 13 -18.77 7.56 2.44
N LYS A 14 -17.92 8.22 3.25
CA LYS A 14 -18.17 8.51 4.68
C LYS A 14 -18.48 7.27 5.52
N VAL A 15 -17.83 6.16 5.21
CA VAL A 15 -17.94 4.90 5.95
C VAL A 15 -16.74 4.68 6.85
N ILE A 16 -16.95 3.99 7.95
CA ILE A 16 -15.92 3.72 8.95
C ILE A 16 -15.86 2.22 9.21
N ASN A 17 -14.67 1.63 9.02
CA ASN A 17 -14.37 0.30 9.51
C ASN A 17 -13.72 0.39 10.89
N ARG A 18 -14.29 -0.31 11.89
CA ARG A 18 -13.73 -0.44 13.24
C ARG A 18 -13.26 -1.86 13.57
N THR A 19 -13.45 -2.77 12.63
CA THR A 19 -13.17 -4.19 12.85
C THR A 19 -11.75 -4.51 12.38
N SER A 20 -10.97 -5.18 13.22
CA SER A 20 -9.69 -5.75 12.81
C SER A 20 -9.88 -6.94 11.88
N ILE A 21 -8.99 -7.08 10.91
CA ILE A 21 -9.06 -8.12 9.89
C ILE A 21 -7.72 -8.83 9.84
N THR A 22 -7.75 -10.16 9.95
CA THR A 22 -6.63 -11.01 9.61
C THR A 22 -6.97 -11.77 8.34
N ALA A 23 -6.15 -11.62 7.31
CA ALA A 23 -6.27 -12.36 6.07
C ALA A 23 -5.18 -13.44 6.01
N GLU A 24 -5.60 -14.68 5.97
CA GLU A 24 -4.73 -15.83 5.71
C GLU A 24 -4.99 -16.32 4.28
N SER A 25 -3.96 -16.34 3.45
CA SER A 25 -4.14 -16.67 2.05
C SER A 25 -2.99 -17.49 1.48
N SER A 26 -3.32 -18.60 0.85
CA SER A 26 -2.44 -19.33 -0.04
C SER A 26 -2.75 -19.09 -1.53
N ALA A 27 -3.71 -18.21 -1.82
CA ALA A 27 -4.10 -17.86 -3.18
C ALA A 27 -3.00 -17.04 -3.87
N LYS A 28 -2.97 -17.10 -5.19
CA LYS A 28 -2.04 -16.31 -6.02
C LYS A 28 -2.16 -14.80 -5.78
N TYR A 29 -3.37 -14.32 -5.54
CA TYR A 29 -3.68 -12.92 -5.30
C TYR A 29 -4.42 -12.76 -3.98
N CYS A 30 -4.00 -11.82 -3.15
CA CYS A 30 -4.74 -11.40 -1.98
C CYS A 30 -4.68 -9.87 -1.84
N TYR A 31 -5.85 -9.25 -1.82
CA TYR A 31 -5.98 -7.80 -1.72
C TYR A 31 -6.71 -7.45 -0.43
N LEU A 32 -5.97 -6.93 0.54
CA LEU A 32 -6.50 -6.58 1.84
C LEU A 32 -6.63 -5.07 1.97
N GLY A 33 -7.84 -4.58 2.16
CA GLY A 33 -8.13 -3.18 2.48
C GLY A 33 -9.04 -3.07 3.69
N GLY A 34 -8.82 -2.08 4.54
CA GLY A 34 -9.68 -1.84 5.69
C GLY A 34 -11.10 -1.43 5.29
N VAL A 35 -11.26 -0.81 4.14
CA VAL A 35 -12.56 -0.40 3.59
C VAL A 35 -12.87 -1.22 2.34
N VAL A 36 -12.02 -1.18 1.32
CA VAL A 36 -12.22 -1.87 0.04
C VAL A 36 -11.04 -2.78 -0.26
N GLY A 37 -11.29 -4.04 -0.60
CA GLY A 37 -10.23 -4.97 -1.03
C GLY A 37 -9.71 -4.63 -2.42
N PHE A 38 -10.62 -4.54 -3.38
CA PHE A 38 -10.31 -4.28 -4.78
C PHE A 38 -11.20 -3.15 -5.33
N LEU A 39 -10.61 -2.04 -5.71
CA LEU A 39 -11.29 -0.91 -6.36
C LEU A 39 -11.08 -0.99 -7.87
N ASP A 40 -12.13 -1.31 -8.61
CA ASP A 40 -12.17 -1.50 -10.05
C ASP A 40 -12.93 -0.33 -10.69
N GLY A 41 -12.26 0.79 -10.85
CA GLY A 41 -12.92 2.08 -11.11
C GLY A 41 -13.74 2.57 -9.93
N GLY A 42 -14.42 3.69 -10.09
CA GLY A 42 -15.24 4.29 -9.03
C GLY A 42 -14.45 5.04 -7.97
N SER A 43 -15.09 5.32 -6.83
CA SER A 43 -14.52 6.25 -5.85
C SER A 43 -14.72 5.79 -4.40
N VAL A 44 -13.69 6.00 -3.57
CA VAL A 44 -13.73 5.84 -2.11
C VAL A 44 -13.43 7.20 -1.49
N LEU A 45 -14.45 7.84 -0.91
CA LEU A 45 -14.40 9.23 -0.48
C LEU A 45 -14.64 9.39 1.02
N ASP A 46 -13.78 10.13 1.70
CA ASP A 46 -13.93 10.50 3.11
C ASP A 46 -14.17 9.29 4.04
N CYS A 47 -13.56 8.16 3.70
CA CYS A 47 -13.71 6.92 4.45
C CYS A 47 -12.60 6.78 5.50
N ARG A 48 -12.88 6.00 6.56
CA ARG A 48 -11.94 5.81 7.65
C ARG A 48 -11.77 4.33 8.00
N ASN A 49 -10.52 3.90 8.18
CA ASN A 49 -10.21 2.63 8.81
C ASN A 49 -9.60 2.86 10.19
N GLU A 50 -10.24 2.29 11.21
CA GLU A 50 -9.79 2.30 12.61
C GLU A 50 -9.34 0.89 13.06
N GLY A 51 -9.71 -0.14 12.28
CA GLY A 51 -9.37 -1.53 12.57
C GLY A 51 -7.94 -1.88 12.14
N ASN A 52 -7.31 -2.78 12.87
CA ASN A 52 -6.00 -3.31 12.49
C ASN A 52 -6.12 -4.34 11.36
N LEU A 53 -5.17 -4.32 10.45
CA LEU A 53 -5.08 -5.25 9.34
C LEU A 53 -3.82 -6.09 9.46
N THR A 54 -3.95 -7.40 9.34
CA THR A 54 -2.82 -8.33 9.31
C THR A 54 -2.94 -9.22 8.07
N LEU A 55 -1.92 -9.20 7.24
CA LEU A 55 -1.82 -10.05 6.06
C LEU A 55 -0.82 -11.16 6.34
N ASN A 56 -1.36 -12.40 6.39
CA ASN A 56 -0.61 -13.64 6.51
C ASN A 56 -0.75 -14.40 5.18
N GLY A 57 0.32 -14.48 4.41
CA GLY A 57 0.29 -15.20 3.15
C GLY A 57 1.35 -16.29 3.11
N SER A 58 1.01 -17.45 2.58
CA SER A 58 1.95 -18.51 2.26
C SER A 58 1.92 -18.79 0.77
N ASN A 59 3.07 -18.88 0.11
CA ASN A 59 3.21 -19.21 -1.31
C ASN A 59 2.55 -18.25 -2.32
N ALA A 60 2.20 -17.04 -1.94
CA ALA A 60 1.52 -16.13 -2.82
C ALA A 60 2.47 -15.38 -3.75
N GLN A 61 1.96 -15.04 -4.92
CA GLN A 61 2.73 -14.27 -5.90
C GLN A 61 2.46 -12.77 -5.80
N PHE A 62 1.23 -12.37 -5.43
CA PHE A 62 0.82 -10.97 -5.42
C PHE A 62 -0.11 -10.67 -4.24
N HIS A 63 0.47 -10.32 -3.11
CA HIS A 63 -0.26 -9.91 -1.91
C HIS A 63 -0.03 -8.45 -1.62
N TYR A 64 -1.11 -7.71 -1.45
CA TYR A 64 -1.07 -6.29 -1.18
C TYR A 64 -2.01 -5.94 -0.03
N ALA A 65 -1.54 -5.10 0.89
CA ALA A 65 -2.35 -4.59 1.98
C ALA A 65 -2.28 -3.07 2.05
N GLY A 66 -3.45 -2.44 2.11
CA GLY A 66 -3.61 -1.00 2.32
C GLY A 66 -4.57 -0.71 3.45
N GLY A 67 -4.27 0.30 4.25
CA GLY A 67 -5.13 0.66 5.38
C GLY A 67 -6.58 0.97 4.98
N VAL A 68 -6.79 1.49 3.78
CA VAL A 68 -8.13 1.79 3.23
C VAL A 68 -8.44 0.88 2.04
N VAL A 69 -7.58 0.85 1.03
CA VAL A 69 -7.80 0.09 -0.21
C VAL A 69 -6.63 -0.86 -0.45
N GLY A 70 -6.93 -2.13 -0.74
CA GLY A 70 -5.91 -3.13 -1.08
C GLY A 70 -5.27 -2.85 -2.45
N VAL A 71 -6.09 -2.69 -3.47
CA VAL A 71 -5.69 -2.43 -4.86
C VAL A 71 -6.59 -1.39 -5.50
N ILE A 72 -6.00 -0.43 -6.21
CA ILE A 72 -6.69 0.44 -7.18
C ILE A 72 -6.37 -0.06 -8.59
N TYR A 73 -7.41 -0.34 -9.39
CA TYR A 73 -7.34 -0.80 -10.77
C TYR A 73 -8.61 -0.41 -11.53
N PRO A 74 -8.59 -0.17 -12.83
CA PRO A 74 -8.06 1.05 -13.41
C PRO A 74 -8.87 2.28 -12.96
N ASP A 75 -8.31 3.47 -13.05
CA ASP A 75 -8.97 4.78 -12.91
C ASP A 75 -9.80 4.99 -11.63
N GLY A 76 -9.47 4.28 -10.55
CA GLY A 76 -10.13 4.45 -9.25
C GLY A 76 -9.64 5.71 -8.52
N LEU A 77 -10.53 6.34 -7.76
CA LEU A 77 -10.24 7.50 -6.93
C LEU A 77 -10.35 7.15 -5.44
N VAL A 78 -9.28 7.43 -4.69
CA VAL A 78 -9.30 7.39 -3.22
C VAL A 78 -9.00 8.79 -2.70
N GLN A 79 -9.99 9.44 -2.07
CA GLN A 79 -9.86 10.83 -1.66
C GLN A 79 -10.35 11.08 -0.24
N GLY A 80 -9.60 11.91 0.51
CA GLY A 80 -9.98 12.36 1.86
C GLY A 80 -10.00 11.23 2.89
N CYS A 81 -9.41 10.09 2.60
CA CYS A 81 -9.48 8.91 3.44
C CYS A 81 -8.41 8.90 4.54
N VAL A 82 -8.74 8.29 5.67
CA VAL A 82 -7.86 8.22 6.84
C VAL A 82 -7.71 6.78 7.32
N ASN A 83 -6.48 6.36 7.56
CA ASN A 83 -6.19 5.14 8.28
C ASN A 83 -5.57 5.45 9.65
N THR A 84 -6.14 4.89 10.71
CA THR A 84 -5.56 4.94 12.07
C THR A 84 -5.20 3.57 12.62
N GLY A 85 -5.68 2.51 11.97
CA GLY A 85 -5.34 1.14 12.33
C GLY A 85 -3.93 0.76 11.89
N THR A 86 -3.32 -0.18 12.60
CA THR A 86 -2.06 -0.78 12.18
C THR A 86 -2.27 -1.62 10.91
N VAL A 87 -1.34 -1.52 9.95
CA VAL A 87 -1.29 -2.41 8.78
C VAL A 87 -0.02 -3.24 8.87
N ALA A 88 -0.18 -4.56 8.97
CA ALA A 88 0.93 -5.48 9.19
C ALA A 88 1.05 -6.52 8.08
N ALA A 89 2.28 -6.75 7.63
CA ALA A 89 2.69 -7.90 6.84
C ALA A 89 3.47 -8.85 7.78
N ALA A 90 2.87 -9.99 8.10
CA ALA A 90 3.43 -10.92 9.07
C ALA A 90 4.18 -12.11 8.44
N THR A 91 4.01 -12.34 7.15
CA THR A 91 4.62 -13.45 6.41
C THR A 91 5.22 -13.00 5.07
N ALA A 92 6.16 -13.80 4.54
CA ALA A 92 7.00 -13.49 3.37
C ALA A 92 6.27 -13.43 2.01
N ALA A 93 4.95 -13.28 1.98
CA ALA A 93 4.18 -13.24 0.73
C ALA A 93 3.77 -11.83 0.29
N THR A 94 4.05 -10.80 1.08
CA THR A 94 3.57 -9.44 0.82
C THR A 94 4.46 -8.72 -0.19
N ASN A 95 3.85 -8.19 -1.25
CA ASN A 95 4.53 -7.42 -2.30
C ASN A 95 4.38 -5.91 -2.12
N GLY A 96 3.28 -5.45 -1.52
CA GLY A 96 3.06 -4.02 -1.26
C GLY A 96 2.28 -3.79 0.01
N LEU A 97 2.83 -2.96 0.89
CA LEU A 97 2.24 -2.55 2.16
C LEU A 97 2.12 -1.03 2.17
N GLY A 98 0.89 -0.53 2.21
CA GLY A 98 0.62 0.91 2.22
C GLY A 98 -0.27 1.33 3.38
N GLY A 99 -0.05 2.53 3.89
CA GLY A 99 -0.89 3.08 4.95
C GLY A 99 -2.32 3.39 4.50
N ILE A 100 -2.49 3.71 3.22
CA ILE A 100 -3.79 3.95 2.58
C ILE A 100 -4.05 2.91 1.49
N VAL A 101 -3.14 2.75 0.54
CA VAL A 101 -3.30 1.87 -0.63
C VAL A 101 -2.16 0.87 -0.69
N GLY A 102 -2.46 -0.43 -0.85
CA GLY A 102 -1.44 -1.47 -1.00
C GLY A 102 -0.73 -1.39 -2.34
N VAL A 103 -1.47 -1.42 -3.44
CA VAL A 103 -0.96 -1.17 -4.79
C VAL A 103 -1.91 -0.28 -5.59
N GLN A 104 -1.35 0.69 -6.28
CA GLN A 104 -2.05 1.58 -7.21
C GLN A 104 -1.54 1.31 -8.63
N GLN A 105 -2.40 0.70 -9.48
CA GLN A 105 -2.03 0.38 -10.86
C GLN A 105 -2.36 1.51 -11.83
N SER A 106 -3.27 2.39 -11.44
CA SER A 106 -3.62 3.65 -12.10
C SER A 106 -4.52 4.47 -11.18
N GLY A 107 -5.09 5.57 -11.69
CA GLY A 107 -6.02 6.39 -10.90
C GLY A 107 -5.33 7.28 -9.88
N GLU A 108 -6.06 7.69 -8.86
CA GLU A 108 -5.61 8.78 -7.99
C GLU A 108 -5.82 8.48 -6.49
N THR A 109 -4.82 8.80 -5.68
CA THR A 109 -4.90 8.86 -4.22
C THR A 109 -4.64 10.30 -3.78
N ILE A 110 -5.67 10.99 -3.26
CA ILE A 110 -5.65 12.43 -3.02
C ILE A 110 -6.06 12.77 -1.60
N SER A 111 -5.32 13.68 -0.96
CA SER A 111 -5.66 14.25 0.36
C SER A 111 -5.92 13.19 1.43
N CYS A 112 -5.22 12.08 1.36
CA CYS A 112 -5.35 10.98 2.30
C CYS A 112 -4.30 11.06 3.41
N VAL A 113 -4.64 10.57 4.59
CA VAL A 113 -3.77 10.62 5.77
C VAL A 113 -3.63 9.23 6.39
N ASN A 114 -2.40 8.74 6.46
CA ASN A 114 -2.09 7.59 7.29
C ASN A 114 -1.60 8.05 8.67
N GLU A 115 -2.34 7.71 9.72
CA GLU A 115 -1.96 7.90 11.13
C GLU A 115 -1.59 6.56 11.79
N GLY A 116 -1.93 5.47 11.12
CA GLY A 116 -1.69 4.11 11.58
C GLY A 116 -0.24 3.67 11.40
N LYS A 117 0.21 2.76 12.25
CA LYS A 117 1.53 2.15 12.16
C LYS A 117 1.59 1.15 11.00
N LEU A 118 2.71 1.12 10.27
CA LEU A 118 3.03 0.06 9.33
C LEU A 118 4.08 -0.87 9.93
N VAL A 119 3.84 -2.18 9.85
CA VAL A 119 4.74 -3.21 10.37
C VAL A 119 5.00 -4.27 9.29
N ALA A 120 6.21 -4.36 8.82
CA ALA A 120 6.63 -5.36 7.84
C ALA A 120 7.64 -6.30 8.48
N ASN A 121 7.17 -7.40 9.10
CA ASN A 121 8.02 -8.41 9.71
C ASN A 121 8.56 -9.41 8.68
N ALA A 122 7.83 -9.58 7.57
CA ALA A 122 8.25 -10.42 6.46
C ALA A 122 7.68 -9.86 5.16
N MET A 123 8.52 -9.78 4.14
CA MET A 123 8.16 -9.28 2.80
C MET A 123 8.77 -10.21 1.75
N ARG A 124 8.22 -10.17 0.54
CA ARG A 124 8.92 -10.77 -0.61
C ARG A 124 10.08 -9.88 -1.03
N TYR A 125 11.02 -10.51 -1.73
CA TYR A 125 12.17 -9.86 -2.34
C TYR A 125 11.82 -8.59 -3.17
N SER A 126 10.68 -8.60 -3.88
CA SER A 126 10.15 -7.44 -4.60
C SER A 126 9.22 -6.55 -3.76
N GLY A 127 9.13 -6.81 -2.45
CA GLY A 127 8.19 -6.12 -1.57
C GLY A 127 8.54 -4.66 -1.34
N THR A 128 7.51 -3.82 -1.29
CA THR A 128 7.63 -2.38 -1.07
C THR A 128 6.74 -1.93 0.07
N VAL A 129 7.21 -0.97 0.86
CA VAL A 129 6.47 -0.38 1.97
C VAL A 129 6.38 1.12 1.80
N GLY A 130 5.18 1.68 1.77
CA GLY A 130 4.97 3.12 1.65
C GLY A 130 4.02 3.65 2.71
N GLY A 131 4.34 4.79 3.28
CA GLY A 131 3.51 5.41 4.32
C GLY A 131 2.09 5.70 3.86
N VAL A 132 1.88 5.92 2.56
CA VAL A 132 0.57 6.12 1.92
C VAL A 132 0.30 5.01 0.92
N VAL A 133 1.16 4.84 -0.09
CA VAL A 133 1.01 3.83 -1.15
C VAL A 133 2.18 2.87 -1.12
N GLY A 134 1.93 1.57 -0.99
CA GLY A 134 2.96 0.55 -0.96
C GLY A 134 3.73 0.46 -2.28
N LEU A 135 3.00 0.30 -3.38
CA LEU A 135 3.56 0.22 -4.72
C LEU A 135 2.67 0.99 -5.71
N VAL A 136 3.26 1.88 -6.48
CA VAL A 136 2.66 2.39 -7.71
C VAL A 136 3.18 1.52 -8.86
N TYR A 137 2.27 0.75 -9.46
CA TYR A 137 2.58 -0.12 -10.59
C TYR A 137 1.83 0.40 -11.81
N ASN A 138 2.39 1.45 -12.42
CA ASN A 138 1.69 2.12 -13.50
C ASN A 138 1.63 1.24 -14.76
N ASN A 139 0.43 0.87 -15.15
CA ASN A 139 0.16 0.09 -16.36
C ASN A 139 -0.89 0.78 -17.27
N SER A 140 -1.14 2.05 -17.05
CA SER A 140 -2.12 2.88 -17.75
C SER A 140 -1.44 3.90 -18.66
N LYS A 141 -2.18 4.38 -19.66
CA LYS A 141 -1.80 5.56 -20.44
C LYS A 141 -2.15 6.87 -19.74
N GLU A 142 -2.98 6.80 -18.71
CA GLU A 142 -3.33 7.95 -17.88
C GLU A 142 -2.33 8.11 -16.74
N VAL A 143 -2.12 9.35 -16.32
CA VAL A 143 -1.19 9.67 -15.23
C VAL A 143 -1.73 9.12 -13.91
N THR A 144 -0.90 8.34 -13.23
CA THR A 144 -1.20 7.84 -11.88
C THR A 144 -0.73 8.86 -10.85
N ARG A 145 -1.62 9.32 -9.95
CA ARG A 145 -1.29 10.39 -9.01
C ARG A 145 -1.41 10.00 -7.55
N VAL A 146 -0.42 10.43 -6.77
CA VAL A 146 -0.50 10.49 -5.29
C VAL A 146 -0.27 11.93 -4.90
N HIS A 147 -1.31 12.62 -4.43
CA HIS A 147 -1.29 14.06 -4.27
C HIS A 147 -1.84 14.53 -2.91
N LYS A 148 -1.15 15.46 -2.26
CA LYS A 148 -1.55 16.05 -0.96
C LYS A 148 -1.77 15.02 0.13
N CYS A 149 -0.98 13.95 0.14
CA CYS A 149 -1.12 12.87 1.10
C CYS A 149 -0.06 12.96 2.20
N ASP A 150 -0.46 12.66 3.42
CA ASP A 150 0.41 12.69 4.59
C ASP A 150 0.59 11.31 5.22
N ASN A 151 1.82 10.94 5.51
CA ASN A 151 2.11 9.87 6.45
C ASN A 151 2.47 10.45 7.82
N LYS A 152 1.63 10.17 8.81
CA LYS A 152 1.81 10.50 10.23
C LYS A 152 2.00 9.24 11.07
N GLY A 153 2.02 8.08 10.43
CA GLY A 153 2.26 6.78 11.07
C GLY A 153 3.74 6.41 11.03
N VAL A 154 4.19 5.67 12.03
CA VAL A 154 5.53 5.09 12.08
C VAL A 154 5.61 3.92 11.10
N ILE A 155 6.74 3.79 10.41
CA ILE A 155 7.03 2.64 9.54
C ILE A 155 8.14 1.81 10.19
N GLU A 156 7.85 0.55 10.50
CA GLU A 156 8.80 -0.41 11.03
C GLU A 156 8.93 -1.59 10.08
N VAL A 157 10.13 -1.80 9.59
CA VAL A 157 10.48 -2.91 8.69
C VAL A 157 11.55 -3.75 9.36
N ALA A 158 11.21 -5.01 9.66
CA ALA A 158 12.13 -6.01 10.21
C ALA A 158 12.27 -7.22 9.26
N ALA A 159 11.92 -7.03 7.99
CA ALA A 159 11.96 -8.08 6.98
C ALA A 159 13.40 -8.32 6.50
N THR A 160 13.71 -9.57 6.23
CA THR A 160 15.01 -9.98 5.65
C THR A 160 15.08 -9.71 4.14
N GLU A 161 13.92 -9.64 3.50
CA GLU A 161 13.79 -9.43 2.06
C GLU A 161 12.77 -8.31 1.81
N PHE A 162 13.17 -7.28 1.11
CA PHE A 162 12.31 -6.22 0.57
C PHE A 162 13.10 -5.44 -0.47
N ARG A 163 12.39 -4.69 -1.33
CA ARG A 163 13.04 -3.88 -2.36
C ARG A 163 13.17 -2.42 -1.94
N ALA A 164 12.08 -1.82 -1.48
CA ALA A 164 12.09 -0.41 -1.15
C ALA A 164 11.14 -0.04 -0.02
N VAL A 165 11.53 0.99 0.73
CA VAL A 165 10.71 1.62 1.78
C VAL A 165 10.70 3.12 1.56
N GLY A 166 9.52 3.71 1.49
CA GLY A 166 9.34 5.15 1.34
C GLY A 166 8.40 5.73 2.38
N GLY A 167 8.65 6.97 2.78
CA GLY A 167 7.80 7.67 3.73
C GLY A 167 6.39 7.95 3.20
N VAL A 168 6.23 8.03 1.88
CA VAL A 168 4.94 8.21 1.20
C VAL A 168 4.69 7.06 0.25
N VAL A 169 5.52 6.86 -0.77
CA VAL A 169 5.41 5.78 -1.75
C VAL A 169 6.60 4.86 -1.59
N GLY A 170 6.35 3.55 -1.46
CA GLY A 170 7.38 2.55 -1.28
C GLY A 170 8.20 2.29 -2.54
N GLY A 171 7.53 2.15 -3.67
CA GLY A 171 8.16 1.95 -4.96
C GLY A 171 7.27 2.40 -6.11
N ILE A 172 7.90 2.73 -7.24
CA ILE A 172 7.23 3.06 -8.49
C ILE A 172 7.81 2.15 -9.57
N ASP A 173 6.95 1.39 -10.24
CA ASP A 173 7.29 0.52 -11.35
C ASP A 173 6.42 0.85 -12.56
N ASP A 174 7.05 1.08 -13.69
CA ASP A 174 6.36 1.21 -14.95
C ASP A 174 6.21 -0.17 -15.58
N ALA A 175 4.98 -0.59 -15.82
CA ALA A 175 4.69 -1.95 -16.30
C ALA A 175 5.09 -2.19 -17.76
N ALA A 176 5.09 -1.16 -18.59
CA ALA A 176 5.40 -1.28 -20.03
C ALA A 176 5.87 0.03 -20.64
N ALA A 177 6.60 -0.07 -21.74
CA ALA A 177 6.92 1.08 -22.56
C ALA A 177 5.64 1.77 -23.07
N GLY A 178 5.54 3.08 -22.87
CA GLY A 178 4.39 3.90 -23.28
C GLY A 178 3.31 4.10 -22.22
N CYS A 179 3.52 3.66 -20.98
CA CYS A 179 2.70 4.09 -19.84
C CYS A 179 2.98 5.55 -19.51
N ALA A 180 1.97 6.25 -18.98
CA ALA A 180 2.15 7.59 -18.44
C ALA A 180 3.00 7.55 -17.18
N GLN A 181 3.65 8.66 -16.84
CA GLN A 181 4.45 8.76 -15.62
C GLN A 181 3.56 8.83 -14.37
N ALA A 182 4.08 8.34 -13.26
CA ALA A 182 3.47 8.56 -11.96
C ALA A 182 3.87 9.94 -11.42
N GLU A 183 2.91 10.66 -10.84
CA GLU A 183 3.12 11.96 -10.19
C GLU A 183 2.91 11.85 -8.68
N ILE A 184 3.95 12.19 -7.91
CA ILE A 184 3.88 12.27 -6.45
C ILE A 184 4.07 13.74 -6.07
N LEU A 185 2.98 14.41 -5.65
CA LEU A 185 2.94 15.86 -5.51
C LEU A 185 2.43 16.27 -4.13
N GLU A 186 3.07 17.26 -3.52
CA GLU A 186 2.64 17.89 -2.25
C GLU A 186 2.41 16.89 -1.10
N CYS A 187 3.17 15.80 -1.07
CA CYS A 187 3.04 14.75 -0.06
C CYS A 187 4.10 14.90 1.04
N ARG A 188 3.79 14.46 2.25
CA ARG A 188 4.69 14.60 3.41
C ARG A 188 4.80 13.31 4.20
N ASN A 189 6.00 13.01 4.65
CA ASN A 189 6.24 12.02 5.70
C ASN A 189 6.65 12.74 6.99
N MET A 190 5.91 12.53 8.06
CA MET A 190 6.08 13.27 9.33
C MET A 190 6.58 12.38 10.47
N LYS A 191 6.88 11.10 10.20
CA LYS A 191 7.30 10.15 11.23
C LYS A 191 8.51 9.34 10.78
N PRO A 192 9.27 8.81 11.74
CA PRO A 192 10.44 7.99 11.46
C PRO A 192 10.10 6.73 10.67
N ILE A 193 11.07 6.33 9.86
CA ILE A 193 11.15 5.02 9.22
C ILE A 193 12.25 4.26 9.94
N SER A 194 11.92 3.13 10.53
CA SER A 194 12.89 2.22 11.16
C SER A 194 13.00 0.95 10.32
N VAL A 195 14.19 0.67 9.87
CA VAL A 195 14.49 -0.55 9.10
C VAL A 195 15.57 -1.32 9.81
N THR A 196 15.25 -2.55 10.19
CA THR A 196 16.20 -3.49 10.80
C THR A 196 16.30 -4.71 9.90
N THR A 197 17.46 -4.91 9.29
CA THR A 197 17.73 -6.08 8.46
C THR A 197 18.63 -7.03 9.23
N ALA A 198 18.17 -8.26 9.49
CA ALA A 198 19.03 -9.33 9.95
C ALA A 198 19.63 -10.03 8.71
N ASN A 199 20.92 -9.80 8.44
CA ASN A 199 21.69 -10.40 7.34
C ASN A 199 20.99 -10.31 5.97
N ALA A 200 21.13 -9.18 5.31
CA ALA A 200 20.92 -9.10 3.87
C ALA A 200 22.06 -9.89 3.18
N ALA A 201 21.90 -11.20 3.09
CA ALA A 201 22.69 -11.98 2.15
C ALA A 201 22.29 -11.48 0.76
N ALA A 202 23.23 -10.83 0.09
CA ALA A 202 23.10 -10.41 -1.30
C ALA A 202 23.00 -11.66 -2.19
N GLU A 203 21.84 -12.28 -2.25
CA GLU A 203 21.55 -13.31 -3.23
C GLU A 203 20.51 -12.76 -4.18
N SER A 204 20.91 -12.68 -5.42
CA SER A 204 20.12 -12.41 -6.63
C SER A 204 20.01 -10.96 -7.12
N GLY A 205 21.12 -10.38 -7.58
CA GLY A 205 21.08 -9.44 -8.72
C GLY A 205 20.45 -8.06 -8.53
N LEU A 206 19.99 -7.69 -7.33
CA LEU A 206 19.69 -6.31 -6.96
C LEU A 206 20.75 -5.86 -5.95
N ASP A 207 21.52 -4.85 -6.33
CA ASP A 207 22.64 -4.33 -5.54
C ASP A 207 22.20 -3.50 -4.31
N GLY A 208 21.18 -3.94 -3.56
CA GLY A 208 20.75 -3.28 -2.33
C GLY A 208 19.25 -3.00 -2.23
N PHE A 209 18.85 -2.45 -1.12
CA PHE A 209 17.50 -1.96 -0.89
C PHE A 209 17.48 -0.42 -0.88
N TYR A 210 16.33 0.14 -1.28
CA TYR A 210 16.17 1.58 -1.42
C TYR A 210 15.36 2.14 -0.26
N LEU A 211 15.91 3.16 0.40
CA LEU A 211 15.24 3.88 1.47
C LEU A 211 15.03 5.32 1.04
N GLY A 212 13.80 5.81 1.07
CA GLY A 212 13.44 7.17 0.71
C GLY A 212 12.53 7.80 1.77
N GLY A 213 12.91 8.97 2.27
CA GLY A 213 12.04 9.83 3.05
C GLY A 213 11.71 11.07 2.22
N VAL A 214 10.44 11.48 2.22
CA VAL A 214 10.08 12.83 1.77
C VAL A 214 10.19 13.72 2.99
N LEU A 215 11.05 14.74 2.91
CA LEU A 215 11.21 15.78 3.94
C LEU A 215 10.13 16.84 3.80
#